data_8a5bdd54483e0e4b93bf6b75b4c7145a
#
_entry.id   8a5bdd54483e0e4b93bf6b75b4c7145a
#
_cell.length_a   1.000
_cell.length_b   1.000
_cell.length_c   1.000
_cell.angle_alpha   90.00
_cell.angle_beta   90.00
_cell.angle_gamma   90.00
#
_symmetry.space_group_name_H-M   'P 1'
#
loop_
_entity.id
_entity.type
_entity.pdbx_description
1 polymer ?
#
loop_
_entity_poly.entity_id
_entity_poly.type
_entity_poly.pdbx_seq_one_letter_code
_entity_poly.pdbx_strand_id
1 'polypeptide(L)'
;MGTMVPPTDAPPLDEAADHVLSDDVNWLLNRVWLGFGERRAAALDALDLTVREHVVLDVLSRVDATQLQLGAIARIDKSALTLTIDSLERKGLVVREPDPRDRRAKRPRLTPLGRDRCAAASRVSRQVQDQILDSLPKATREIFVSTLREYAFGQFSQATYVAQSR
;
A
#
# COMPACT_ATOMS: atom_id res chain seq x y z
N MET A 1 28.61 -8.93 44.47
CA MET A 1 27.55 -8.62 43.48
C MET A 1 28.23 -8.47 42.14
N GLY A 2 28.30 -9.56 41.37
CA GLY A 2 28.93 -9.57 40.06
C GLY A 2 27.94 -9.06 39.00
N THR A 3 28.26 -7.96 38.39
CA THR A 3 27.57 -7.46 37.17
C THR A 3 27.81 -8.46 36.02
N MET A 4 26.79 -9.22 35.68
CA MET A 4 26.81 -10.11 34.55
C MET A 4 26.77 -9.22 33.29
N VAL A 5 27.93 -9.03 32.64
CA VAL A 5 28.04 -8.42 31.34
C VAL A 5 27.44 -9.44 30.34
N PRO A 6 26.41 -9.08 29.54
CA PRO A 6 25.90 -9.99 28.53
C PRO A 6 27.00 -10.31 27.51
N PRO A 7 27.01 -11.50 26.93
CA PRO A 7 27.99 -11.88 25.94
C PRO A 7 27.94 -10.94 24.72
N THR A 8 29.07 -10.46 24.30
CA THR A 8 29.29 -9.47 23.25
C THR A 8 28.96 -10.02 21.82
N ASP A 9 28.57 -11.29 21.72
CA ASP A 9 28.29 -11.99 20.44
C ASP A 9 26.82 -12.27 20.17
N ALA A 10 25.89 -11.63 20.91
CA ALA A 10 24.47 -11.75 20.56
C ALA A 10 24.19 -10.90 19.28
N PRO A 11 23.56 -11.50 18.24
CA PRO A 11 23.17 -10.75 17.07
C PRO A 11 22.20 -9.61 17.47
N PRO A 12 22.11 -8.51 16.68
CA PRO A 12 21.11 -7.48 16.88
C PRO A 12 19.72 -8.10 17.06
N LEU A 13 18.88 -7.49 17.91
CA LEU A 13 17.57 -8.07 18.26
C LEU A 13 16.65 -8.32 17.05
N ASP A 14 16.80 -7.55 15.99
CA ASP A 14 16.11 -7.72 14.70
C ASP A 14 16.61 -8.98 13.95
N GLU A 15 17.92 -9.25 13.90
CA GLU A 15 18.47 -10.48 13.33
C GLU A 15 18.07 -11.72 14.14
N ALA A 16 18.07 -11.62 15.46
CA ALA A 16 17.62 -12.70 16.34
C ALA A 16 16.13 -13.03 16.14
N ALA A 17 15.28 -11.99 15.99
CA ALA A 17 13.86 -12.16 15.73
C ALA A 17 13.61 -12.78 14.35
N ASP A 18 14.35 -12.36 13.31
CA ASP A 18 14.27 -12.92 11.98
C ASP A 18 14.61 -14.41 11.96
N HIS A 19 15.57 -14.84 12.76
CA HIS A 19 15.96 -16.27 12.84
C HIS A 19 14.92 -17.12 13.61
N VAL A 20 14.37 -16.60 14.69
CA VAL A 20 13.39 -17.32 15.53
C VAL A 20 12.01 -17.43 14.83
N LEU A 21 11.64 -16.45 14.00
CA LEU A 21 10.33 -16.38 13.33
C LEU A 21 10.40 -16.74 11.84
N SER A 22 11.50 -17.34 11.39
CA SER A 22 11.71 -17.69 9.97
C SER A 22 10.65 -18.59 9.36
N ASP A 23 9.96 -19.39 10.17
CA ASP A 23 8.88 -20.30 9.74
C ASP A 23 7.47 -19.75 10.01
N ASP A 24 7.35 -18.57 10.63
CA ASP A 24 6.07 -17.92 10.87
C ASP A 24 5.59 -17.16 9.62
N VAL A 25 4.55 -17.68 8.98
CA VAL A 25 4.00 -17.09 7.74
C VAL A 25 3.53 -15.65 7.93
N ASN A 26 2.97 -15.31 9.09
CA ASN A 26 2.53 -13.94 9.39
C ASN A 26 3.72 -12.98 9.46
N TRP A 27 4.79 -13.42 10.13
CA TRP A 27 6.04 -12.67 10.21
C TRP A 27 6.65 -12.45 8.83
N LEU A 28 6.76 -13.50 8.03
CA LEU A 28 7.31 -13.45 6.68
C LEU A 28 6.51 -12.49 5.78
N LEU A 29 5.18 -12.57 5.80
CA LEU A 29 4.32 -11.66 5.05
C LEU A 29 4.51 -10.21 5.49
N ASN A 30 4.60 -9.97 6.81
CA ASN A 30 4.84 -8.61 7.33
C ASN A 30 6.20 -8.06 6.92
N ARG A 31 7.27 -8.87 7.00
CA ARG A 31 8.63 -8.48 6.57
C ARG A 31 8.67 -8.13 5.10
N VAL A 32 8.06 -8.96 4.25
CA VAL A 32 7.95 -8.70 2.81
C VAL A 32 7.18 -7.40 2.57
N TRP A 33 6.04 -7.23 3.22
CA TRP A 33 5.19 -6.04 3.06
C TRP A 33 5.91 -4.75 3.48
N LEU A 34 6.62 -4.76 4.60
CA LEU A 34 7.44 -3.62 5.06
C LEU A 34 8.53 -3.28 4.06
N GLY A 35 9.32 -4.26 3.61
CA GLY A 35 10.40 -4.03 2.66
C GLY A 35 9.94 -3.49 1.30
N PHE A 36 8.78 -3.97 0.80
CA PHE A 36 8.14 -3.40 -0.38
C PHE A 36 7.64 -1.98 -0.14
N GLY A 37 7.03 -1.75 1.03
CA GLY A 37 6.46 -0.46 1.42
C GLY A 37 7.51 0.64 1.52
N GLU A 38 8.63 0.38 2.17
CA GLU A 38 9.74 1.32 2.34
C GLU A 38 10.35 1.76 1.00
N ARG A 39 10.68 0.78 0.14
CA ARG A 39 11.24 1.07 -1.19
C ARG A 39 10.26 1.87 -2.07
N ARG A 40 8.97 1.52 -2.01
CA ARG A 40 7.93 2.23 -2.72
C ARG A 40 7.74 3.64 -2.17
N ALA A 41 7.76 3.82 -0.85
CA ALA A 41 7.67 5.13 -0.21
C ALA A 41 8.82 6.03 -0.63
N ALA A 42 10.07 5.54 -0.58
CA ALA A 42 11.25 6.28 -1.01
C ALA A 42 11.18 6.71 -2.48
N ALA A 43 10.68 5.84 -3.37
CA ALA A 43 10.51 6.18 -4.78
C ALA A 43 9.41 7.21 -5.04
N LEU A 44 8.35 7.22 -4.24
CA LEU A 44 7.23 8.16 -4.35
C LEU A 44 7.55 9.52 -3.71
N ASP A 45 8.45 9.57 -2.74
CA ASP A 45 8.87 10.81 -2.06
C ASP A 45 9.46 11.84 -3.05
N ALA A 46 10.21 11.37 -4.05
CA ALA A 46 10.71 12.20 -5.14
C ALA A 46 9.60 12.88 -5.99
N LEU A 47 8.37 12.39 -5.89
CA LEU A 47 7.18 12.94 -6.54
C LEU A 47 6.28 13.70 -5.56
N ASP A 48 6.74 13.93 -4.33
CA ASP A 48 5.94 14.51 -3.24
C ASP A 48 4.62 13.75 -3.03
N LEU A 49 4.70 12.40 -2.99
CA LEU A 49 3.55 11.53 -2.77
C LEU A 49 3.84 10.49 -1.69
N THR A 50 2.90 10.31 -0.80
CA THR A 50 2.86 9.13 0.07
C THR A 50 2.31 7.92 -0.69
N VAL A 51 2.57 6.71 -0.17
CA VAL A 51 1.98 5.47 -0.72
C VAL A 51 0.45 5.54 -0.74
N ARG A 52 -0.16 6.09 0.32
CA ARG A 52 -1.62 6.23 0.43
C ARG A 52 -2.18 7.20 -0.62
N GLU A 53 -1.53 8.33 -0.82
CA GLU A 53 -1.91 9.30 -1.87
C GLU A 53 -1.84 8.67 -3.27
N HIS A 54 -0.78 7.91 -3.54
CA HIS A 54 -0.66 7.20 -4.82
C HIS A 54 -1.79 6.17 -5.00
N VAL A 55 -2.15 5.39 -3.97
CA VAL A 55 -3.29 4.45 -4.05
C VAL A 55 -4.59 5.18 -4.39
N VAL A 56 -4.85 6.33 -3.75
CA VAL A 56 -6.04 7.14 -4.04
C VAL A 56 -6.03 7.66 -5.48
N LEU A 57 -4.91 8.19 -5.97
CA LEU A 57 -4.77 8.64 -7.35
C LEU A 57 -4.97 7.49 -8.36
N ASP A 58 -4.39 6.31 -8.08
CA ASP A 58 -4.51 5.14 -8.97
C ASP A 58 -5.96 4.63 -9.06
N VAL A 59 -6.69 4.58 -7.93
CA VAL A 59 -8.13 4.24 -7.95
C VAL A 59 -8.92 5.28 -8.73
N LEU A 60 -8.72 6.58 -8.48
CA LEU A 60 -9.40 7.67 -9.19
C LEU A 60 -9.09 7.71 -10.69
N SER A 61 -7.94 7.19 -11.11
CA SER A 61 -7.59 7.10 -12.54
C SER A 61 -8.39 6.03 -13.29
N ARG A 62 -8.98 5.08 -12.55
CA ARG A 62 -9.66 3.89 -13.12
C ARG A 62 -11.16 3.88 -12.87
N VAL A 63 -11.60 4.48 -11.76
CA VAL A 63 -12.99 4.38 -11.29
C VAL A 63 -13.54 5.75 -10.94
N ASP A 64 -14.72 6.03 -11.48
CA ASP A 64 -15.52 7.18 -11.07
C ASP A 64 -16.30 6.84 -9.79
N ALA A 65 -15.80 7.28 -8.64
CA ALA A 65 -16.31 6.91 -7.34
C ALA A 65 -16.61 8.13 -6.44
N THR A 66 -17.65 8.02 -5.63
CA THR A 66 -17.86 8.93 -4.50
C THR A 66 -16.76 8.70 -3.45
N GLN A 67 -16.58 9.67 -2.55
CA GLN A 67 -15.58 9.51 -1.48
C GLN A 67 -15.83 8.26 -0.62
N LEU A 68 -17.08 7.88 -0.38
CA LEU A 68 -17.44 6.67 0.35
C LEU A 68 -17.01 5.40 -0.40
N GLN A 69 -17.32 5.32 -1.71
CA GLN A 69 -16.94 4.21 -2.56
C GLN A 69 -15.41 4.10 -2.70
N LEU A 70 -14.73 5.23 -2.83
CA LEU A 70 -13.26 5.29 -2.89
C LEU A 70 -12.63 4.69 -1.63
N GLY A 71 -13.17 5.01 -0.43
CA GLY A 71 -12.70 4.44 0.83
C GLY A 71 -12.83 2.91 0.87
N ALA A 72 -13.96 2.40 0.42
CA ALA A 72 -14.19 0.95 0.35
C ALA A 72 -13.25 0.26 -0.64
N ILE A 73 -13.05 0.83 -1.84
CA ILE A 73 -12.15 0.29 -2.87
C ILE A 73 -10.69 0.32 -2.41
N ALA A 74 -10.24 1.46 -1.87
CA ALA A 74 -8.87 1.65 -1.41
C ALA A 74 -8.59 0.99 -0.05
N ARG A 75 -9.62 0.49 0.64
CA ARG A 75 -9.55 -0.04 2.02
C ARG A 75 -8.92 0.95 2.99
N ILE A 76 -9.36 2.21 2.90
CA ILE A 76 -8.92 3.32 3.74
C ILE A 76 -10.11 3.77 4.57
N ASP A 77 -9.91 3.91 5.88
CA ASP A 77 -10.94 4.44 6.77
C ASP A 77 -11.31 5.88 6.40
N LYS A 78 -12.52 6.29 6.80
CA LYS A 78 -13.12 7.57 6.43
C LYS A 78 -12.24 8.77 6.83
N SER A 79 -11.64 8.73 8.02
CA SER A 79 -10.85 9.84 8.55
C SER A 79 -9.52 9.98 7.79
N ALA A 80 -8.81 8.87 7.62
CA ALA A 80 -7.56 8.82 6.87
C ALA A 80 -7.78 9.18 5.39
N LEU A 81 -8.89 8.74 4.79
CA LEU A 81 -9.22 9.11 3.40
C LEU A 81 -9.49 10.61 3.27
N THR A 82 -10.22 11.20 4.21
CA THR A 82 -10.48 12.65 4.19
C THR A 82 -9.19 13.44 4.23
N LEU A 83 -8.27 13.12 5.15
CA LEU A 83 -6.96 13.76 5.25
C LEU A 83 -6.13 13.57 3.97
N THR A 84 -6.22 12.39 3.36
CA THR A 84 -5.49 12.09 2.12
C THR A 84 -6.02 12.94 0.95
N ILE A 85 -7.34 13.04 0.80
CA ILE A 85 -7.95 13.86 -0.26
C ILE A 85 -7.64 15.35 -0.02
N ASP A 86 -7.71 15.84 1.22
CA ASP A 86 -7.36 17.22 1.57
C ASP A 86 -5.90 17.55 1.21
N SER A 87 -4.99 16.59 1.42
CA SER A 87 -3.60 16.72 1.01
C SER A 87 -3.47 16.80 -0.51
N LEU A 88 -4.15 15.91 -1.23
CA LEU A 88 -4.13 15.88 -2.71
C LEU A 88 -4.76 17.15 -3.32
N GLU A 89 -5.81 17.70 -2.70
CA GLU A 89 -6.38 19.00 -3.12
C GLU A 89 -5.41 20.15 -2.91
N ARG A 90 -4.74 20.22 -1.77
CA ARG A 90 -3.69 21.24 -1.51
C ARG A 90 -2.53 21.15 -2.51
N LYS A 91 -2.20 19.95 -2.98
CA LYS A 91 -1.20 19.70 -4.04
C LYS A 91 -1.75 19.99 -5.45
N GLY A 92 -3.03 20.34 -5.59
CA GLY A 92 -3.68 20.59 -6.87
C GLY A 92 -3.86 19.34 -7.74
N LEU A 93 -3.76 18.13 -7.16
CA LEU A 93 -3.84 16.86 -7.87
C LEU A 93 -5.27 16.33 -7.98
N VAL A 94 -6.13 16.73 -7.06
CA VAL A 94 -7.54 16.33 -6.97
C VAL A 94 -8.41 17.56 -6.77
N VAL A 95 -9.63 17.53 -7.25
CA VAL A 95 -10.72 18.49 -6.94
C VAL A 95 -11.93 17.71 -6.45
N ARG A 96 -12.73 18.30 -5.53
CA ARG A 96 -14.00 17.74 -5.10
C ARG A 96 -15.14 18.40 -5.87
N GLU A 97 -15.83 17.62 -6.68
CA GLU A 97 -17.03 18.04 -7.39
C GLU A 97 -18.29 17.56 -6.67
N PRO A 98 -19.43 18.29 -6.75
CA PRO A 98 -20.72 17.77 -6.31
C PRO A 98 -21.10 16.53 -7.14
N ASP A 99 -21.65 15.50 -6.48
CA ASP A 99 -22.23 14.37 -7.22
C ASP A 99 -23.49 14.85 -7.98
N PRO A 100 -23.60 14.59 -9.29
CA PRO A 100 -24.78 14.99 -10.06
C PRO A 100 -26.07 14.29 -9.61
N ARG A 101 -25.96 13.14 -8.92
CA ARG A 101 -27.10 12.37 -8.41
C ARG A 101 -27.46 12.71 -6.97
N ASP A 102 -26.47 13.16 -6.18
CA ASP A 102 -26.66 13.58 -4.79
C ASP A 102 -25.72 14.75 -4.47
N ARG A 103 -26.25 15.96 -4.45
CA ARG A 103 -25.50 17.18 -4.16
C ARG A 103 -24.85 17.21 -2.76
N ARG A 104 -25.26 16.33 -1.85
CA ARG A 104 -24.65 16.18 -0.53
C ARG A 104 -23.38 15.34 -0.59
N ALA A 105 -23.25 14.50 -1.60
CA ALA A 105 -22.07 13.69 -1.83
C ALA A 105 -21.00 14.48 -2.60
N LYS A 106 -19.75 14.25 -2.26
CA LYS A 106 -18.59 14.79 -2.99
C LYS A 106 -17.91 13.69 -3.76
N ARG A 107 -17.55 14.00 -5.01
CA ARG A 107 -16.75 13.14 -5.87
C ARG A 107 -15.36 13.72 -6.06
N PRO A 108 -14.33 13.10 -5.54
CA PRO A 108 -12.96 13.48 -5.87
C PRO A 108 -12.65 13.12 -7.33
N ARG A 109 -12.02 14.04 -8.05
CA ARG A 109 -11.62 13.90 -9.45
C ARG A 109 -10.17 14.28 -9.62
N LEU A 110 -9.46 13.56 -10.49
CA LEU A 110 -8.10 13.95 -10.88
C LEU A 110 -8.11 15.22 -11.73
N THR A 111 -7.26 16.18 -11.38
CA THR A 111 -6.91 17.28 -12.27
C THR A 111 -6.02 16.78 -13.42
N PRO A 112 -5.75 17.58 -14.49
CA PRO A 112 -4.72 17.26 -15.46
C PRO A 112 -3.36 16.96 -14.80
N LEU A 113 -2.92 17.81 -13.86
CA LEU A 113 -1.69 17.60 -13.08
C LEU A 113 -1.75 16.30 -12.26
N GLY A 114 -2.92 15.98 -11.66
CA GLY A 114 -3.13 14.74 -10.93
C GLY A 114 -2.98 13.50 -11.82
N ARG A 115 -3.47 13.54 -13.05
CA ARG A 115 -3.28 12.43 -14.01
C ARG A 115 -1.81 12.22 -14.36
N ASP A 116 -1.08 13.29 -14.64
CA ASP A 116 0.34 13.22 -14.97
C ASP A 116 1.16 12.70 -13.79
N ARG A 117 0.85 13.19 -12.58
CA ARG A 117 1.49 12.76 -11.35
C ARG A 117 1.20 11.29 -11.03
N CYS A 118 -0.05 10.86 -11.20
CA CYS A 118 -0.47 9.45 -11.06
C CYS A 118 0.29 8.54 -12.04
N ALA A 119 0.40 8.93 -13.30
CA ALA A 119 1.14 8.17 -14.31
C ALA A 119 2.64 8.04 -13.97
N ALA A 120 3.26 9.13 -13.49
CA ALA A 120 4.64 9.12 -13.02
C ALA A 120 4.82 8.19 -11.81
N ALA A 121 3.95 8.31 -10.80
CA ALA A 121 3.95 7.48 -9.59
C ALA A 121 3.75 5.99 -9.91
N SER A 122 2.87 5.67 -10.85
CA SER A 122 2.66 4.29 -11.29
C SER A 122 3.87 3.71 -12.02
N ARG A 123 4.63 4.54 -12.76
CA ARG A 123 5.89 4.09 -13.38
C ARG A 123 6.95 3.75 -12.33
N VAL A 124 7.22 4.66 -11.39
CA VAL A 124 8.25 4.39 -10.35
C VAL A 124 7.85 3.25 -9.44
N SER A 125 6.56 3.10 -9.11
CA SER A 125 6.08 1.96 -8.34
C SER A 125 6.27 0.62 -9.06
N ARG A 126 6.06 0.57 -10.37
CA ARG A 126 6.35 -0.62 -11.18
C ARG A 126 7.84 -0.93 -11.21
N GLN A 127 8.69 0.08 -11.42
CA GLN A 127 10.15 -0.11 -11.39
C GLN A 127 10.63 -0.71 -10.07
N VAL A 128 10.12 -0.22 -8.92
CA VAL A 128 10.43 -0.80 -7.61
C VAL A 128 9.95 -2.25 -7.53
N GLN A 129 8.74 -2.54 -7.99
CA GLN A 129 8.22 -3.91 -8.03
C GLN A 129 9.10 -4.83 -8.87
N ASP A 130 9.48 -4.38 -10.08
CA ASP A 130 10.31 -5.15 -10.98
C ASP A 130 11.69 -5.43 -10.36
N GLN A 131 12.33 -4.41 -9.78
CA GLN A 131 13.62 -4.56 -9.07
C GLN A 131 13.57 -5.60 -7.93
N ILE A 132 12.48 -5.61 -7.16
CA ILE A 132 12.31 -6.58 -6.07
C ILE A 132 12.08 -7.99 -6.65
N LEU A 133 11.22 -8.10 -7.66
CA LEU A 133 10.93 -9.39 -8.29
C LEU A 133 12.10 -9.93 -9.11
N ASP A 134 12.97 -9.07 -9.64
CA ASP A 134 14.17 -9.47 -10.39
C ASP A 134 15.21 -10.18 -9.52
N SER A 135 15.14 -10.03 -8.19
CA SER A 135 15.96 -10.84 -7.26
C SER A 135 15.55 -12.32 -7.22
N LEU A 136 14.34 -12.66 -7.72
CA LEU A 136 13.85 -14.03 -7.77
C LEU A 136 14.14 -14.67 -9.12
N PRO A 137 14.45 -16.00 -9.17
CA PRO A 137 14.48 -16.76 -10.41
C PRO A 137 13.13 -16.61 -11.16
N LYS A 138 13.17 -16.54 -12.49
CA LYS A 138 11.97 -16.26 -13.32
C LYS A 138 10.78 -17.17 -13.00
N ALA A 139 11.02 -18.49 -12.88
CA ALA A 139 9.97 -19.45 -12.56
C ALA A 139 9.36 -19.19 -11.15
N THR A 140 10.18 -18.87 -10.18
CA THR A 140 9.75 -18.54 -8.81
C THR A 140 8.93 -17.26 -8.77
N ARG A 141 9.29 -16.25 -9.58
CA ARG A 141 8.57 -14.98 -9.68
C ARG A 141 7.12 -15.17 -10.13
N GLU A 142 6.90 -15.95 -11.17
CA GLU A 142 5.57 -16.23 -11.71
C GLU A 142 4.68 -16.95 -10.67
N ILE A 143 5.26 -17.96 -10.01
CA ILE A 143 4.58 -18.69 -8.94
C ILE A 143 4.25 -17.74 -7.77
N PHE A 144 5.22 -16.95 -7.31
CA PHE A 144 5.06 -16.02 -6.20
C PHE A 144 3.91 -15.04 -6.46
N VAL A 145 3.91 -14.37 -7.62
CA VAL A 145 2.87 -13.37 -7.97
C VAL A 145 1.49 -14.03 -8.16
N SER A 146 1.43 -15.22 -8.79
CA SER A 146 0.15 -15.94 -8.96
C SER A 146 -0.41 -16.41 -7.62
N THR A 147 0.42 -16.92 -6.73
CA THR A 147 0.02 -17.34 -5.38
C THR A 147 -0.47 -16.16 -4.55
N LEU A 148 0.25 -15.02 -4.54
CA LEU A 148 -0.21 -13.81 -3.86
C LEU A 148 -1.57 -13.32 -4.38
N ARG A 149 -1.80 -13.41 -5.70
CA ARG A 149 -3.07 -13.02 -6.31
C ARG A 149 -4.20 -13.96 -5.85
N GLU A 150 -3.95 -15.25 -5.83
CA GLU A 150 -4.92 -16.25 -5.37
C GLU A 150 -5.29 -16.02 -3.90
N TYR A 151 -4.31 -15.79 -3.03
CA TYR A 151 -4.57 -15.45 -1.63
C TYR A 151 -5.30 -14.11 -1.46
N ALA A 152 -4.94 -13.09 -2.23
CA ALA A 152 -5.54 -11.76 -2.11
C ALA A 152 -6.99 -11.70 -2.59
N PHE A 153 -7.37 -12.50 -3.60
CA PHE A 153 -8.68 -12.43 -4.27
C PHE A 153 -9.45 -13.74 -4.25
N GLY A 154 -8.89 -14.84 -3.75
CA GLY A 154 -9.50 -16.16 -3.63
C GLY A 154 -10.31 -16.33 -2.33
N GLN A 155 -10.54 -17.57 -1.94
CA GLN A 155 -11.36 -17.94 -0.77
C GLN A 155 -10.88 -17.34 0.55
N PHE A 156 -9.57 -17.11 0.69
CA PHE A 156 -8.98 -16.49 1.89
C PHE A 156 -9.47 -15.05 2.09
N SER A 157 -9.63 -14.27 1.02
CA SER A 157 -10.15 -12.89 1.08
C SER A 157 -11.63 -12.83 1.48
N GLN A 158 -12.43 -13.85 1.15
CA GLN A 158 -13.85 -13.89 1.48
C GLN A 158 -14.09 -14.22 2.98
N ALA A 159 -13.25 -15.05 3.58
CA ALA A 159 -13.36 -15.42 5.00
C ALA A 159 -13.13 -14.22 5.95
N THR A 160 -12.24 -13.30 5.59
CA THR A 160 -11.90 -12.11 6.40
C THR A 160 -13.02 -11.07 6.41
N TYR A 161 -13.82 -10.98 5.35
CA TYR A 161 -14.92 -10.02 5.26
C TYR A 161 -16.10 -10.38 6.17
N VAL A 162 -16.37 -11.67 6.37
CA VAL A 162 -17.45 -12.16 7.23
C VAL A 162 -17.15 -11.96 8.72
N ALA A 163 -15.90 -11.99 9.13
CA ALA A 163 -15.49 -11.82 10.53
C ALA A 163 -15.57 -10.37 11.03
N GLN A 164 -15.54 -9.37 10.15
CA GLN A 164 -15.65 -7.94 10.50
C GLN A 164 -17.09 -7.40 10.46
N SER A 165 -18.05 -8.21 10.05
CA SER A 165 -19.47 -7.84 9.92
C SER A 165 -20.33 -8.33 11.08
N ARG A 166 -19.74 -8.83 12.15
CA ARG A 166 -20.36 -9.22 13.42
C ARG A 166 -19.77 -8.38 14.54
#